data_5bddb1a67c7a65653d958fb561f62ff0
#
_entry.id   5bddb1a67c7a65653d958fb561f62ff0
#
_cell.length_a   1.000
_cell.length_b   1.000
_cell.length_c   1.000
_cell.angle_alpha   90.00
_cell.angle_beta   90.00
_cell.angle_gamma   90.00
#
_symmetry.space_group_name_H-M   'P 1'
#
loop_
_entity.id
_entity.type
_entity.pdbx_description
1 polymer ?
#
loop_
_entity_poly.entity_id
_entity_poly.type
_entity_poly.pdbx_seq_one_letter_code
_entity_poly.pdbx_strand_id
1 'polypeptide(L)'
;MKTPKQPTIKEKKAREQRIHERRMKHKRPKKRFQFWKNIEFWVIFGLFAFIAYTRYVYHNNTELLNDDYKITTGYIYKEGGFRTSRSFYYYFNVYSSEFHGVSSPIKGKKVGDTIQVRYYVPNPAINRWEREMH
;
A
#
# COMPACT_ATOMS: atom_id res chain seq x y z
N MET A 1 27.68 -66.91 -33.51
CA MET A 1 27.76 -65.48 -33.33
C MET A 1 26.85 -64.82 -34.35
N LYS A 2 25.76 -64.05 -33.86
CA LYS A 2 24.87 -63.35 -34.79
C LYS A 2 25.43 -61.93 -34.98
N THR A 3 25.80 -61.60 -36.22
CA THR A 3 26.26 -60.25 -36.59
C THR A 3 25.12 -59.23 -36.36
N PRO A 4 25.36 -58.10 -35.71
CA PRO A 4 24.32 -57.09 -35.51
C PRO A 4 23.92 -56.52 -36.89
N LYS A 5 22.60 -56.57 -37.17
CA LYS A 5 22.01 -55.93 -38.35
C LYS A 5 22.23 -54.42 -38.33
N GLN A 6 22.91 -53.92 -39.36
CA GLN A 6 23.04 -52.45 -39.49
C GLN A 6 21.67 -51.83 -39.78
N PRO A 7 21.34 -50.68 -39.10
CA PRO A 7 20.04 -49.98 -39.24
C PRO A 7 19.93 -49.44 -40.69
N THR A 8 18.78 -49.65 -41.28
CA THR A 8 18.46 -49.15 -42.63
C THR A 8 18.42 -47.63 -42.69
N ILE A 9 18.63 -47.02 -43.83
CA ILE A 9 18.64 -45.59 -44.08
C ILE A 9 17.31 -44.96 -43.60
N LYS A 10 16.17 -45.65 -43.71
CA LYS A 10 14.86 -45.23 -43.21
C LYS A 10 14.82 -45.16 -41.70
N GLU A 11 15.42 -46.09 -40.98
CA GLU A 11 15.48 -46.10 -39.52
C GLU A 11 16.36 -44.98 -38.98
N LYS A 12 17.50 -44.70 -39.66
CA LYS A 12 18.34 -43.53 -39.27
C LYS A 12 17.59 -42.21 -39.40
N LYS A 13 16.88 -41.98 -40.53
CA LYS A 13 16.07 -40.76 -40.74
C LYS A 13 14.95 -40.62 -39.70
N ALA A 14 14.23 -41.71 -39.41
CA ALA A 14 13.19 -41.70 -38.40
C ALA A 14 13.72 -41.40 -36.98
N ARG A 15 14.93 -41.87 -36.64
CA ARG A 15 15.59 -41.59 -35.36
C ARG A 15 16.03 -40.13 -35.24
N GLU A 16 16.55 -39.57 -36.32
CA GLU A 16 16.92 -38.15 -36.38
C GLU A 16 15.71 -37.24 -36.26
N GLN A 17 14.60 -37.55 -36.91
CA GLN A 17 13.33 -36.79 -36.76
C GLN A 17 12.82 -36.81 -35.32
N ARG A 18 12.79 -37.97 -34.66
CA ARG A 18 12.40 -38.08 -33.26
C ARG A 18 13.30 -37.27 -32.30
N ILE A 19 14.60 -37.22 -32.56
CA ILE A 19 15.56 -36.44 -31.80
C ILE A 19 15.30 -34.95 -32.02
N HIS A 20 15.04 -34.53 -33.25
CA HIS A 20 14.72 -33.15 -33.60
C HIS A 20 13.42 -32.69 -32.95
N GLU A 21 12.35 -33.49 -32.99
CA GLU A 21 11.08 -33.21 -32.34
C GLU A 21 11.21 -33.11 -30.83
N ARG A 22 12.01 -33.97 -30.17
CA ARG A 22 12.31 -33.88 -28.74
C ARG A 22 13.04 -32.58 -28.38
N ARG A 23 14.03 -32.17 -29.21
CA ARG A 23 14.75 -30.90 -29.02
C ARG A 23 13.83 -29.69 -29.19
N MET A 24 12.87 -29.74 -30.10
CA MET A 24 11.91 -28.66 -30.31
C MET A 24 10.86 -28.57 -29.18
N LYS A 25 10.42 -29.73 -28.65
CA LYS A 25 9.50 -29.75 -27.47
C LYS A 25 10.13 -29.16 -26.20
N HIS A 26 11.45 -29.28 -26.04
CA HIS A 26 12.16 -28.68 -24.90
C HIS A 26 12.48 -27.19 -25.06
N LYS A 27 12.34 -26.62 -26.27
CA LYS A 27 12.47 -25.18 -26.50
C LYS A 27 11.14 -24.42 -26.28
N ARG A 28 10.36 -24.76 -25.24
CA ARG A 28 9.24 -23.93 -24.87
C ARG A 28 9.76 -22.59 -24.33
N PRO A 29 9.23 -21.48 -24.85
CA PRO A 29 9.81 -20.17 -24.59
C PRO A 29 9.75 -19.81 -23.11
N LYS A 30 10.87 -19.36 -22.56
CA LYS A 30 11.01 -18.77 -21.20
C LYS A 30 10.22 -17.46 -21.04
N LYS A 31 9.32 -17.13 -21.99
CA LYS A 31 8.53 -15.88 -21.99
C LYS A 31 7.63 -15.71 -20.75
N ARG A 32 7.15 -16.81 -20.16
CA ARG A 32 6.32 -16.75 -18.95
C ARG A 32 7.08 -16.23 -17.72
N PHE A 33 8.36 -16.56 -17.60
CA PHE A 33 9.17 -16.16 -16.45
C PHE A 33 9.57 -14.68 -16.48
N GLN A 34 9.72 -14.12 -17.67
CA GLN A 34 10.03 -12.69 -17.85
C GLN A 34 8.84 -11.79 -17.50
N PHE A 35 7.61 -12.25 -17.77
CA PHE A 35 6.38 -11.51 -17.43
C PHE A 35 6.19 -11.41 -15.92
N TRP A 36 6.47 -12.47 -15.15
CA TRP A 36 6.38 -12.44 -13.68
C TRP A 36 7.40 -11.47 -13.04
N LYS A 37 8.63 -11.43 -13.54
CA LYS A 37 9.64 -10.45 -13.07
C LYS A 37 9.19 -9.01 -13.27
N ASN A 38 8.50 -8.71 -14.36
CA ASN A 38 7.96 -7.38 -14.60
C ASN A 38 6.81 -7.04 -13.65
N ILE A 39 5.97 -8.00 -13.27
CA ILE A 39 4.87 -7.80 -12.31
C ILE A 39 5.43 -7.49 -10.92
N GLU A 40 6.40 -8.25 -10.44
CA GLU A 40 7.04 -8.00 -9.14
C GLU A 40 7.65 -6.59 -9.09
N PHE A 41 8.33 -6.18 -10.15
CA PHE A 41 8.88 -4.83 -10.26
C PHE A 41 7.79 -3.75 -10.18
N TRP A 42 6.68 -3.92 -10.89
CA TRP A 42 5.58 -2.95 -10.87
C TRP A 42 4.85 -2.89 -9.53
N VAL A 43 4.73 -4.02 -8.83
CA VAL A 43 4.16 -4.07 -7.48
C VAL A 43 5.05 -3.31 -6.49
N ILE A 44 6.36 -3.54 -6.53
CA ILE A 44 7.32 -2.84 -5.67
C ILE A 44 7.32 -1.34 -5.98
N PHE A 45 7.36 -0.97 -7.27
CA PHE A 45 7.32 0.43 -7.68
C PHE A 45 6.03 1.12 -7.25
N GLY A 46 4.87 0.45 -7.40
CA GLY A 46 3.58 0.95 -6.94
C GLY A 46 3.54 1.17 -5.42
N LEU A 47 4.15 0.27 -4.65
CA LEU A 47 4.25 0.41 -3.20
C LEU A 47 5.11 1.63 -2.81
N PHE A 48 6.26 1.81 -3.45
CA PHE A 48 7.09 2.99 -3.22
C PHE A 48 6.39 4.29 -3.60
N ALA A 49 5.73 4.32 -4.75
CA ALA A 49 4.94 5.48 -5.18
C ALA A 49 3.82 5.81 -4.19
N PHE A 50 3.12 4.79 -3.68
CA PHE A 50 2.10 4.96 -2.66
C PHE A 50 2.66 5.52 -1.35
N ILE A 51 3.80 5.01 -0.87
CA ILE A 51 4.47 5.52 0.35
C ILE A 51 4.92 6.97 0.14
N ALA A 52 5.51 7.30 -1.02
CA ALA A 52 5.93 8.67 -1.34
C ALA A 52 4.73 9.62 -1.40
N TYR A 53 3.63 9.20 -2.02
CA TYR A 53 2.40 9.97 -2.09
C TYR A 53 1.79 10.23 -0.70
N THR A 54 1.70 9.23 0.16
CA THR A 54 1.17 9.41 1.53
C THR A 54 2.05 10.35 2.36
N ARG A 55 3.37 10.27 2.21
CA ARG A 55 4.31 11.20 2.86
C ARG A 55 4.15 12.63 2.36
N TYR A 56 4.01 12.79 1.05
CA TYR A 56 3.79 14.11 0.44
C TYR A 56 2.49 14.75 0.96
N VAL A 57 1.37 14.01 0.95
CA VAL A 57 0.09 14.49 1.45
C VAL A 57 0.17 14.86 2.93
N TYR A 58 0.81 14.03 3.75
CA TYR A 58 0.99 14.30 5.18
C TYR A 58 1.80 15.58 5.42
N HIS A 59 2.90 15.77 4.69
CA HIS A 59 3.75 16.97 4.80
C HIS A 59 2.97 18.22 4.42
N ASN A 60 2.32 18.19 3.26
CA ASN A 60 1.52 19.31 2.77
C ASN A 60 0.40 19.70 3.73
N ASN A 61 -0.33 18.72 4.26
CA ASN A 61 -1.39 18.99 5.25
C ASN A 61 -0.83 19.58 6.55
N THR A 62 0.39 19.20 6.94
CA THR A 62 1.03 19.76 8.14
C THR A 62 1.44 21.22 7.93
N GLU A 63 1.94 21.57 6.76
CA GLU A 63 2.26 22.94 6.40
C GLU A 63 1.00 23.82 6.37
N LEU A 64 -0.06 23.37 5.70
CA LEU A 64 -1.35 24.07 5.67
C LEU A 64 -1.91 24.33 7.07
N LEU A 65 -1.77 23.38 8.00
CA LEU A 65 -2.17 23.54 9.40
C LEU A 65 -1.31 24.52 10.18
N ASN A 66 -0.12 24.88 9.70
CA ASN A 66 0.73 25.86 10.36
C ASN A 66 0.50 27.29 9.84
N ASP A 67 0.07 27.45 8.61
CA ASP A 67 -0.05 28.77 7.96
C ASP A 67 -1.38 29.46 8.28
N ASP A 68 -2.51 28.77 8.09
CA ASP A 68 -3.85 29.37 8.27
C ASP A 68 -4.77 28.41 9.02
N TYR A 69 -4.65 28.42 10.34
CA TYR A 69 -5.43 27.55 11.20
C TYR A 69 -6.31 28.30 12.19
N LYS A 70 -7.36 27.60 12.62
CA LYS A 70 -8.14 27.97 13.82
C LYS A 70 -8.21 26.80 14.77
N ILE A 71 -8.48 27.12 16.03
CA ILE A 71 -8.68 26.15 17.11
C ILE A 71 -10.14 26.12 17.48
N THR A 72 -10.68 24.92 17.65
CA THR A 72 -12.05 24.69 18.13
C THR A 72 -12.08 23.55 19.13
N THR A 73 -13.19 23.37 19.82
CA THR A 73 -13.41 22.24 20.73
C THR A 73 -13.95 21.05 19.96
N GLY A 74 -13.28 19.90 20.09
CA GLY A 74 -13.76 18.62 19.60
C GLY A 74 -14.13 17.68 20.73
N TYR A 75 -14.92 16.66 20.43
CA TYR A 75 -15.41 15.65 21.37
C TYR A 75 -14.94 14.27 20.97
N ILE A 76 -14.33 13.54 21.91
CA ILE A 76 -13.92 12.14 21.68
C ILE A 76 -15.15 11.25 21.80
N TYR A 77 -15.58 10.64 20.69
CA TYR A 77 -16.76 9.79 20.68
C TYR A 77 -16.44 8.28 20.64
N LYS A 78 -15.21 7.90 20.29
CA LYS A 78 -14.83 6.50 20.18
C LYS A 78 -13.34 6.31 20.44
N GLU A 79 -13.01 5.22 21.10
CA GLU A 79 -11.67 4.65 21.17
C GLU A 79 -11.64 3.41 20.28
N GLY A 80 -10.59 3.24 19.48
CA GLY A 80 -10.40 2.10 18.59
C GLY A 80 -8.93 1.81 18.37
N GLY A 81 -8.66 0.74 17.63
CA GLY A 81 -7.30 0.28 17.30
C GLY A 81 -6.98 -1.10 17.88
N PHE A 82 -5.82 -1.63 17.51
CA PHE A 82 -5.31 -2.89 18.06
C PHE A 82 -4.59 -2.65 19.40
N ARG A 83 -4.37 -3.72 20.18
CA ARG A 83 -3.79 -3.69 21.53
C ARG A 83 -2.54 -2.80 21.69
N THR A 84 -1.75 -2.64 20.64
CA THR A 84 -0.50 -1.87 20.64
C THR A 84 -0.63 -0.47 20.05
N SER A 85 -1.74 -0.17 19.38
CA SER A 85 -1.95 1.12 18.68
C SER A 85 -3.39 1.56 18.87
N ARG A 86 -3.68 2.15 20.02
CA ARG A 86 -4.98 2.76 20.28
C ARG A 86 -5.08 4.08 19.52
N SER A 87 -6.30 4.49 19.17
CA SER A 87 -6.59 5.76 18.53
C SER A 87 -7.87 6.33 19.09
N PHE A 88 -7.95 7.64 19.24
CA PHE A 88 -9.18 8.33 19.56
C PHE A 88 -9.78 8.91 18.29
N TYR A 89 -11.08 8.70 18.14
CA TYR A 89 -11.89 9.31 17.10
C TYR A 89 -12.65 10.45 17.72
N TYR A 90 -12.57 11.63 17.11
CA TYR A 90 -13.23 12.84 17.60
C TYR A 90 -14.01 13.50 16.49
N TYR A 91 -15.00 14.31 16.87
CA TYR A 91 -15.71 15.20 15.96
C TYR A 91 -15.70 16.62 16.49
N PHE A 92 -15.88 17.57 15.62
CA PHE A 92 -16.02 18.99 15.93
C PHE A 92 -16.86 19.67 14.87
N ASN A 93 -17.47 20.82 15.22
CA ASN A 93 -18.36 21.55 14.33
C ASN A 93 -17.72 22.86 13.88
N VAL A 94 -17.78 23.12 12.57
CA VAL A 94 -17.36 24.39 11.94
C VAL A 94 -18.43 24.79 10.93
N TYR A 95 -18.93 26.02 11.03
CA TYR A 95 -19.94 26.54 10.09
C TYR A 95 -21.17 25.64 9.93
N SER A 96 -21.68 25.08 11.03
CA SER A 96 -22.80 24.13 11.03
C SER A 96 -22.56 22.79 10.33
N SER A 97 -21.34 22.49 9.99
CA SER A 97 -20.92 21.18 9.45
C SER A 97 -20.08 20.44 10.47
N GLU A 98 -20.31 19.12 10.56
CA GLU A 98 -19.56 18.23 11.42
C GLU A 98 -18.36 17.65 10.67
N PHE A 99 -17.19 17.69 11.28
CA PHE A 99 -15.94 17.15 10.80
C PHE A 99 -15.39 16.12 11.78
N HIS A 100 -14.69 15.12 11.25
CA HIS A 100 -14.11 14.05 12.03
C HIS A 100 -12.59 14.03 11.93
N GLY A 101 -11.95 13.56 12.99
CA GLY A 101 -10.52 13.35 13.01
C GLY A 101 -10.13 12.13 13.84
N VAL A 102 -8.88 11.76 13.71
CA VAL A 102 -8.27 10.64 14.44
C VAL A 102 -6.98 11.12 15.06
N SER A 103 -6.75 10.77 16.31
CA SER A 103 -5.50 11.07 17.01
C SER A 103 -4.88 9.83 17.63
N SER A 104 -3.58 9.90 17.90
CA SER A 104 -2.92 8.96 18.80
C SER A 104 -3.55 9.08 20.21
N PRO A 105 -3.34 8.07 21.10
CA PRO A 105 -3.86 8.14 22.45
C PRO A 105 -3.36 9.40 23.17
N ILE A 106 -4.30 10.12 23.76
CA ILE A 106 -4.02 11.35 24.52
C ILE A 106 -4.00 10.96 25.99
N LYS A 107 -2.88 11.20 26.66
CA LYS A 107 -2.70 10.83 28.06
C LYS A 107 -3.76 11.50 28.93
N GLY A 108 -4.47 10.72 29.75
CA GLY A 108 -5.50 11.21 30.67
C GLY A 108 -6.84 11.55 30.04
N LYS A 109 -7.03 11.33 28.73
CA LYS A 109 -8.31 11.52 28.04
C LYS A 109 -9.02 10.18 27.82
N LYS A 110 -10.34 10.24 27.77
CA LYS A 110 -11.24 9.10 27.51
C LYS A 110 -12.39 9.49 26.59
N VAL A 111 -13.17 8.54 26.18
CA VAL A 111 -14.41 8.78 25.42
C VAL A 111 -15.36 9.65 26.26
N GLY A 112 -15.92 10.68 25.64
CA GLY A 112 -16.75 11.72 26.28
C GLY A 112 -15.98 12.98 26.66
N ASP A 113 -14.65 12.96 26.65
CA ASP A 113 -13.86 14.15 26.96
C ASP A 113 -13.77 15.09 25.76
N THR A 114 -13.48 16.34 26.06
CA THR A 114 -13.20 17.38 25.06
C THR A 114 -11.71 17.54 24.83
N ILE A 115 -11.37 17.90 23.59
CA ILE A 115 -10.00 18.22 23.15
C ILE A 115 -10.00 19.51 22.34
N GLN A 116 -8.86 20.16 22.25
CA GLN A 116 -8.67 21.25 21.30
C GLN A 116 -8.25 20.67 19.96
N VAL A 117 -8.91 21.10 18.88
CA VAL A 117 -8.66 20.67 17.52
C VAL A 117 -8.22 21.87 16.69
N ARG A 118 -7.05 21.76 16.09
CA ARG A 118 -6.56 22.69 15.08
C ARG A 118 -7.05 22.22 13.72
N TYR A 119 -7.63 23.14 12.94
CA TYR A 119 -8.09 22.84 11.59
C TYR A 119 -7.70 23.94 10.61
N TYR A 120 -7.49 23.56 9.36
CA TYR A 120 -7.22 24.49 8.27
C TYR A 120 -8.51 25.19 7.83
N VAL A 121 -8.52 26.52 7.86
CA VAL A 121 -9.76 27.31 7.69
C VAL A 121 -10.43 27.09 6.34
N PRO A 122 -9.70 27.07 5.20
CA PRO A 122 -10.32 26.81 3.88
C PRO A 122 -10.84 25.37 3.70
N ASN A 123 -10.30 24.40 4.44
CA ASN A 123 -10.71 23.00 4.39
C ASN A 123 -10.62 22.33 5.78
N PRO A 124 -11.68 22.38 6.60
CA PRO A 124 -11.66 21.81 7.94
C PRO A 124 -11.49 20.28 8.01
N ALA A 125 -11.60 19.57 6.88
CA ALA A 125 -11.26 18.15 6.84
C ALA A 125 -9.76 17.91 7.09
N ILE A 126 -8.91 18.90 6.85
CA ILE A 126 -7.51 18.92 7.27
C ILE A 126 -7.47 19.43 8.70
N ASN A 127 -7.35 18.50 9.64
CA ASN A 127 -7.37 18.82 11.06
C ASN A 127 -6.45 17.91 11.86
N ARG A 128 -6.10 18.37 13.06
CA ARG A 128 -5.31 17.61 14.03
C ARG A 128 -5.66 18.10 15.45
N TRP A 129 -5.68 17.21 16.44
CA TRP A 129 -5.82 17.65 17.81
C TRP A 129 -4.59 18.48 18.23
N GLU A 130 -4.83 19.55 18.94
CA GLU A 130 -3.77 20.42 19.46
C GLU A 130 -3.20 19.78 20.74
N ARG A 131 -1.90 19.54 20.74
CA ARG A 131 -1.21 19.07 21.93
C ARG A 131 -1.10 20.26 22.89
N GLU A 132 -1.68 20.17 24.07
CA GLU A 132 -1.38 21.13 25.12
C GLU A 132 0.13 21.18 25.33
N MET A 133 0.73 22.30 24.98
CA MET A 133 2.11 22.58 25.34
C MET A 133 2.12 22.94 26.81
N HIS A 134 2.50 21.97 27.65
CA HIS A 134 2.88 22.20 29.04
C HIS A 134 4.39 22.43 29.11
#